data_08cfa60d81895d2f91db7cb75b8e2da3
#
_entry.id   08cfa60d81895d2f91db7cb75b8e2da3
#
_cell.length_a   1.000
_cell.length_b   1.000
_cell.length_c   1.000
_cell.angle_alpha   90.00
_cell.angle_beta   90.00
_cell.angle_gamma   90.00
#
_symmetry.space_group_name_H-M   'P 1'
#
loop_
_entity.id
_entity.type
_entity.pdbx_description
1 polymer ?
#
loop_
_entity_poly.entity_id
_entity_poly.type
_entity_poly.pdbx_seq_one_letter_code
_entity_poly.pdbx_strand_id
1 'polypeptide(L)'
;KNIKPRPTKMTIAGKGKKMKFPTLLQPMLATLVDKPFDEEGWLYEVKWDGYRTIALLNSKSTDLLSRNNKSFNEKFYPVYDALKDLKINAVLDGEIIVADEEGLSNFGKLQNWRSEADGELKFYVFDILWLDGYSLMDVTLMERREILISTLPTHPIIHISQTFSTTGTEFFDAAKKMKLEGIMAKKADSLYIPGSRSKEWLKIKAAKRHEVVIGGYTQNEGSPKHFSALLAGVYEKNKLVYTGKIGTGFSEQMQKEMMKKFKPLITKTNPFIFEPDVNKPSRFRPQPPRATVTWLKPKLI
;
A
#
# COMPACT_ATOMS: atom_id res chain seq x y z
N LYS A 1 5.73 32.95 -0.51
CA LYS A 1 4.86 31.80 -0.18
C LYS A 1 4.17 32.13 1.14
N ASN A 2 2.88 32.48 1.12
CA ASN A 2 2.10 32.78 2.32
C ASN A 2 1.87 31.45 3.06
N ILE A 3 2.66 31.21 4.11
CA ILE A 3 2.41 30.10 5.03
C ILE A 3 1.16 30.50 5.80
N LYS A 4 0.04 29.79 5.61
CA LYS A 4 -1.16 29.97 6.43
C LYS A 4 -0.78 29.74 7.90
N PRO A 5 -1.20 30.60 8.83
CA PRO A 5 -0.90 30.40 10.25
C PRO A 5 -1.51 29.07 10.74
N ARG A 6 -0.82 28.42 11.69
CA ARG A 6 -1.33 27.19 12.33
C ARG A 6 -2.75 27.47 12.88
N PRO A 7 -3.73 26.55 12.66
CA PRO A 7 -5.08 26.76 13.13
C PRO A 7 -5.10 26.95 14.65
N THR A 8 -5.85 27.92 15.11
CA THR A 8 -6.02 28.15 16.55
C THR A 8 -6.91 27.05 17.14
N LYS A 9 -6.81 26.80 18.46
CA LYS A 9 -7.72 25.86 19.15
C LYS A 9 -9.20 26.24 18.91
N MET A 10 -9.49 27.50 18.77
CA MET A 10 -10.84 28.00 18.51
C MET A 10 -11.35 27.65 17.11
N THR A 11 -10.49 27.69 16.11
CA THR A 11 -10.81 27.27 14.75
C THR A 11 -11.07 25.74 14.68
N ILE A 12 -10.28 24.94 15.42
CA ILE A 12 -10.43 23.49 15.49
C ILE A 12 -11.69 23.09 16.26
N ALA A 13 -11.97 23.77 17.40
CA ALA A 13 -13.16 23.54 18.22
C ALA A 13 -14.48 23.86 17.48
N GLY A 14 -14.43 24.77 16.51
CA GLY A 14 -15.60 25.10 15.68
C GLY A 14 -15.89 24.05 14.59
N LYS A 15 -14.93 23.21 14.25
CA LYS A 15 -15.04 22.19 13.19
C LYS A 15 -15.05 20.75 13.72
N GLY A 16 -14.20 20.44 14.69
CA GLY A 16 -14.00 19.10 15.23
C GLY A 16 -14.84 18.82 16.47
N LYS A 17 -15.03 17.52 16.77
CA LYS A 17 -15.72 17.05 17.98
C LYS A 17 -14.70 16.79 19.09
N LYS A 18 -14.93 17.34 20.30
CA LYS A 18 -14.06 17.10 21.46
C LYS A 18 -13.91 15.59 21.71
N MET A 19 -12.68 15.09 21.74
CA MET A 19 -12.37 13.68 21.89
C MET A 19 -11.02 13.51 22.60
N LYS A 20 -10.93 12.55 23.53
CA LYS A 20 -9.66 12.14 24.13
C LYS A 20 -8.71 11.65 23.06
N PHE A 21 -7.40 11.75 23.31
CA PHE A 21 -6.39 11.22 22.42
C PHE A 21 -6.60 9.72 22.19
N PRO A 22 -6.73 9.26 20.94
CA PRO A 22 -6.92 7.85 20.64
C PRO A 22 -5.62 7.07 20.84
N THR A 23 -5.69 5.92 21.48
CA THR A 23 -4.55 5.01 21.66
C THR A 23 -4.41 4.00 20.52
N LEU A 24 -5.46 3.86 19.72
CA LEU A 24 -5.55 2.96 18.59
C LEU A 24 -6.52 3.53 17.56
N LEU A 25 -6.15 3.46 16.27
CA LEU A 25 -7.04 3.85 15.19
C LEU A 25 -6.75 3.00 13.95
N GLN A 26 -7.81 2.35 13.43
CA GLN A 26 -7.69 1.61 12.17
C GLN A 26 -7.88 2.54 10.98
N PRO A 27 -7.03 2.47 9.96
CA PRO A 27 -7.16 3.34 8.79
C PRO A 27 -8.42 3.00 7.97
N MET A 28 -9.06 4.04 7.44
CA MET A 28 -10.08 3.91 6.41
C MET A 28 -9.47 3.36 5.12
N LEU A 29 -10.18 2.47 4.44
CA LEU A 29 -9.69 1.74 3.27
C LEU A 29 -10.37 2.23 1.99
N ALA A 30 -9.57 2.31 0.91
CA ALA A 30 -10.08 2.64 -0.42
C ALA A 30 -10.57 1.40 -1.17
N THR A 31 -11.59 1.59 -2.03
CA THR A 31 -12.09 0.58 -2.97
C THR A 31 -11.26 0.61 -4.24
N LEU A 32 -10.93 -0.57 -4.78
CA LEU A 32 -10.28 -0.69 -6.08
C LEU A 32 -11.32 -0.49 -7.19
N VAL A 33 -10.97 0.34 -8.18
CA VAL A 33 -11.71 0.50 -9.42
C VAL A 33 -10.78 0.32 -10.61
N ASP A 34 -11.32 -0.13 -11.73
CA ASP A 34 -10.52 -0.56 -12.88
C ASP A 34 -10.10 0.60 -13.79
N LYS A 35 -10.88 1.68 -13.82
CA LYS A 35 -10.69 2.80 -14.77
C LYS A 35 -10.73 4.14 -14.04
N PRO A 36 -9.94 5.13 -14.49
CA PRO A 36 -10.11 6.51 -14.06
C PRO A 36 -11.44 7.09 -14.54
N PHE A 37 -11.86 8.18 -13.95
CA PHE A 37 -13.11 8.89 -14.25
C PHE A 37 -12.91 10.40 -14.00
N ASP A 38 -13.82 11.22 -14.53
CA ASP A 38 -13.72 12.69 -14.55
C ASP A 38 -14.97 13.33 -13.92
N GLU A 39 -15.36 12.85 -12.73
CA GLU A 39 -16.48 13.43 -11.98
C GLU A 39 -16.02 14.61 -11.12
N GLU A 40 -16.85 15.65 -11.03
CA GLU A 40 -16.62 16.79 -10.14
C GLU A 40 -16.66 16.39 -8.66
N GLY A 41 -15.98 17.18 -7.81
CA GLY A 41 -15.92 16.94 -6.37
C GLY A 41 -14.93 15.87 -5.92
N TRP A 42 -14.11 15.34 -6.81
CA TRP A 42 -13.04 14.42 -6.49
C TRP A 42 -11.67 15.09 -6.49
N LEU A 43 -10.83 14.70 -5.53
CA LEU A 43 -9.43 15.09 -5.42
C LEU A 43 -8.56 13.90 -5.80
N TYR A 44 -7.53 14.15 -6.60
CA TYR A 44 -6.62 13.11 -7.05
C TYR A 44 -5.27 13.26 -6.36
N GLU A 45 -4.70 12.13 -5.94
CA GLU A 45 -3.39 12.04 -5.29
C GLU A 45 -2.57 10.91 -5.91
N VAL A 46 -1.25 10.99 -5.80
CA VAL A 46 -0.37 9.86 -6.14
C VAL A 46 -0.68 8.69 -5.20
N LYS A 47 -0.83 7.50 -5.77
CA LYS A 47 -0.86 6.27 -4.98
C LYS A 47 0.57 5.85 -4.66
N TRP A 48 1.02 6.19 -3.46
CA TRP A 48 2.32 5.80 -2.96
C TRP A 48 2.38 4.29 -2.72
N ASP A 49 3.48 3.65 -3.14
CA ASP A 49 3.73 2.22 -2.92
C ASP A 49 4.65 2.03 -1.69
N GLY A 50 4.04 1.81 -0.54
CA GLY A 50 4.75 1.78 0.72
C GLY A 50 4.03 1.03 1.84
N TYR A 51 4.29 1.46 3.06
CA TYR A 51 3.59 0.98 4.26
C TYR A 51 2.68 2.04 4.83
N ARG A 52 1.35 1.79 4.75
CA ARG A 52 0.35 2.63 5.43
C ARG A 52 0.65 2.72 6.90
N THR A 53 0.71 3.95 7.41
CA THR A 53 1.11 4.25 8.78
C THR A 53 0.17 5.28 9.40
N ILE A 54 -0.39 4.93 10.56
CA ILE A 54 -1.04 5.88 11.46
C ILE A 54 0.00 6.37 12.45
N ALA A 55 0.27 7.66 12.48
CA ALA A 55 1.15 8.30 13.45
C ALA A 55 0.34 8.93 14.58
N LEU A 56 0.53 8.42 15.79
CA LEU A 56 -0.10 8.92 17.01
C LEU A 56 0.92 9.79 17.75
N LEU A 57 0.71 11.11 17.77
CA LEU A 57 1.66 12.07 18.31
C LEU A 57 1.05 12.83 19.48
N ASN A 58 1.65 12.75 20.65
CA ASN A 58 1.27 13.57 21.79
C ASN A 58 2.50 13.93 22.64
N SER A 59 2.32 14.79 23.63
CA SER A 59 3.43 15.27 24.49
C SER A 59 4.15 14.19 25.30
N LYS A 60 3.58 12.96 25.37
CA LYS A 60 4.11 11.86 26.18
C LYS A 60 4.69 10.72 25.33
N SER A 61 4.14 10.51 24.13
CA SER A 61 4.51 9.40 23.26
C SER A 61 4.39 9.77 21.79
N THR A 62 5.18 9.09 20.98
CA THR A 62 5.06 9.02 19.52
C THR A 62 4.98 7.56 19.14
N ASP A 63 3.95 7.19 18.38
CA ASP A 63 3.77 5.81 17.92
C ASP A 63 3.47 5.78 16.43
N LEU A 64 4.22 4.97 15.70
CA LEU A 64 3.97 4.64 14.30
C LEU A 64 3.34 3.26 14.21
N LEU A 65 2.10 3.19 13.78
CA LEU A 65 1.36 1.93 13.71
C LEU A 65 1.05 1.56 12.25
N SER A 66 1.40 0.32 11.90
CA SER A 66 1.00 -0.25 10.62
C SER A 66 -0.52 -0.41 10.54
N ARG A 67 -1.05 -0.67 9.33
CA ARG A 67 -2.46 -1.01 9.11
C ARG A 67 -2.98 -2.13 10.05
N ASN A 68 -2.11 -3.04 10.48
CA ASN A 68 -2.43 -4.17 11.36
C ASN A 68 -1.99 -3.90 12.81
N ASN A 69 -1.85 -2.64 13.21
CA ASN A 69 -1.46 -2.18 14.54
C ASN A 69 -0.10 -2.73 15.05
N LYS A 70 0.80 -3.07 14.15
CA LYS A 70 2.18 -3.42 14.50
C LYS A 70 3.01 -2.14 14.55
N SER A 71 3.85 -2.00 15.57
CA SER A 71 4.75 -0.87 15.70
C SER A 71 5.80 -0.85 14.57
N PHE A 72 6.04 0.34 14.05
CA PHE A 72 7.09 0.69 13.12
C PHE A 72 8.18 1.58 13.74
N ASN A 73 8.09 1.88 15.05
CA ASN A 73 8.98 2.83 15.72
C ASN A 73 10.46 2.46 15.50
N GLU A 74 10.83 1.21 15.78
CA GLU A 74 12.21 0.74 15.63
C GLU A 74 12.61 0.57 14.15
N LYS A 75 11.71 0.01 13.34
CA LYS A 75 12.02 -0.27 11.96
C LYS A 75 12.23 0.99 11.14
N PHE A 76 11.40 2.02 11.34
CA PHE A 76 11.45 3.27 10.61
C PHE A 76 11.82 4.44 11.52
N TYR A 77 12.85 4.23 12.35
CA TYR A 77 13.31 5.20 13.34
C TYR A 77 13.58 6.61 12.77
N PRO A 78 14.06 6.85 11.53
CA PRO A 78 14.22 8.20 11.03
C PRO A 78 12.89 8.96 10.90
N VAL A 79 11.82 8.25 10.52
CA VAL A 79 10.46 8.83 10.48
C VAL A 79 9.92 9.05 11.89
N TYR A 80 10.17 8.11 12.80
CA TYR A 80 9.80 8.22 14.21
C TYR A 80 10.43 9.44 14.87
N ASP A 81 11.75 9.62 14.73
CA ASP A 81 12.48 10.74 15.31
C ASP A 81 12.03 12.08 14.72
N ALA A 82 11.87 12.14 13.39
CA ALA A 82 11.37 13.32 12.71
C ALA A 82 9.98 13.74 13.22
N LEU A 83 9.06 12.80 13.44
CA LEU A 83 7.72 13.08 13.95
C LEU A 83 7.73 13.49 15.42
N LYS A 84 8.57 12.88 16.24
CA LYS A 84 8.77 13.24 17.66
C LYS A 84 9.24 14.68 17.82
N ASP A 85 10.11 15.13 16.92
CA ASP A 85 10.68 16.49 16.96
C ASP A 85 9.68 17.58 16.57
N LEU A 86 8.57 17.23 15.90
CA LEU A 86 7.51 18.20 15.57
C LEU A 86 6.81 18.79 16.80
N LYS A 87 6.81 18.09 17.94
CA LYS A 87 6.16 18.50 19.20
C LYS A 87 4.71 18.95 19.02
N ILE A 88 3.95 18.22 18.21
CA ILE A 88 2.53 18.44 17.97
C ILE A 88 1.70 17.34 18.63
N ASN A 89 0.44 17.66 18.96
CA ASN A 89 -0.53 16.68 19.41
C ASN A 89 -1.50 16.39 18.25
N ALA A 90 -1.25 15.32 17.50
CA ALA A 90 -2.01 14.99 16.31
C ALA A 90 -2.07 13.50 16.04
N VAL A 91 -3.08 13.06 15.29
CA VAL A 91 -3.12 11.76 14.64
C VAL A 91 -3.09 11.97 13.14
N LEU A 92 -2.07 11.42 12.51
CA LEU A 92 -1.81 11.57 11.08
C LEU A 92 -1.96 10.22 10.39
N ASP A 93 -2.45 10.25 9.15
CA ASP A 93 -2.56 9.10 8.28
C ASP A 93 -1.71 9.31 7.02
N GLY A 94 -0.83 8.37 6.71
CA GLY A 94 0.12 8.53 5.63
C GLY A 94 0.70 7.21 5.13
N GLU A 95 1.65 7.33 4.21
CA GLU A 95 2.40 6.21 3.65
C GLU A 95 3.89 6.44 3.85
N ILE A 96 4.60 5.46 4.43
CA ILE A 96 6.06 5.47 4.49
C ILE A 96 6.59 4.79 3.23
N ILE A 97 7.49 5.47 2.53
CA ILE A 97 8.15 4.95 1.33
C ILE A 97 9.67 5.06 1.44
N VAL A 98 10.39 4.30 0.63
CA VAL A 98 11.75 4.62 0.20
C VAL A 98 11.65 5.26 -1.17
N ALA A 99 12.16 6.48 -1.30
CA ALA A 99 12.29 7.13 -2.59
C ALA A 99 13.56 6.66 -3.30
N ASP A 100 13.48 6.44 -4.62
CA ASP A 100 14.66 6.27 -5.46
C ASP A 100 15.24 7.63 -5.90
N GLU A 101 16.25 7.62 -6.75
CA GLU A 101 16.92 8.82 -7.26
C GLU A 101 15.98 9.72 -8.08
N GLU A 102 14.92 9.15 -8.67
CA GLU A 102 13.89 9.86 -9.44
C GLU A 102 12.73 10.33 -8.53
N GLY A 103 12.77 10.03 -7.23
CA GLY A 103 11.72 10.35 -6.25
C GLY A 103 10.53 9.41 -6.28
N LEU A 104 10.63 8.28 -7.00
CA LEU A 104 9.58 7.26 -7.08
C LEU A 104 9.67 6.30 -5.90
N SER A 105 8.51 5.77 -5.48
CA SER A 105 8.48 4.77 -4.41
C SER A 105 9.05 3.42 -4.88
N ASN A 106 9.94 2.84 -4.05
CA ASN A 106 10.51 1.52 -4.27
C ASN A 106 10.16 0.59 -3.11
N PHE A 107 9.07 -0.17 -3.26
CA PHE A 107 8.59 -1.08 -2.22
C PHE A 107 9.58 -2.20 -1.90
N GLY A 108 10.34 -2.68 -2.89
CA GLY A 108 11.37 -3.71 -2.68
C GLY A 108 12.48 -3.24 -1.74
N LYS A 109 12.97 -2.01 -1.91
CA LYS A 109 13.91 -1.37 -0.99
C LYS A 109 13.28 -1.16 0.38
N LEU A 110 12.05 -0.63 0.46
CA LEU A 110 11.35 -0.38 1.72
C LEU A 110 11.12 -1.67 2.53
N GLN A 111 10.74 -2.75 1.86
CA GLN A 111 10.50 -4.04 2.51
C GLN A 111 11.78 -4.56 3.19
N ASN A 112 12.92 -4.37 2.54
CA ASN A 112 14.23 -4.82 2.99
C ASN A 112 15.02 -3.75 3.76
N TRP A 113 14.45 -2.58 3.96
CA TRP A 113 15.11 -1.44 4.60
C TRP A 113 15.56 -1.74 6.04
N ARG A 114 16.81 -1.41 6.37
CA ARG A 114 17.46 -1.62 7.67
C ARG A 114 18.10 -0.36 8.23
N SER A 115 18.59 0.49 7.33
CA SER A 115 19.27 1.74 7.65
C SER A 115 19.21 2.69 6.45
N GLU A 116 19.68 3.92 6.64
CA GLU A 116 19.73 4.95 5.59
C GLU A 116 20.59 4.54 4.38
N ALA A 117 21.49 3.56 4.53
CA ALA A 117 22.25 2.99 3.41
C ALA A 117 21.35 2.25 2.38
N ASP A 118 20.18 1.79 2.80
CA ASP A 118 19.21 1.12 1.93
C ASP A 118 18.30 2.10 1.17
N GLY A 119 18.42 3.40 1.45
CA GLY A 119 17.68 4.48 0.80
C GLY A 119 16.98 5.41 1.79
N GLU A 120 16.61 6.58 1.30
CA GLU A 120 16.01 7.62 2.11
C GLU A 120 14.51 7.35 2.35
N LEU A 121 14.11 7.33 3.62
CA LEU A 121 12.71 7.20 4.00
C LEU A 121 11.99 8.56 3.86
N LYS A 122 10.77 8.50 3.32
CA LYS A 122 9.85 9.63 3.29
C LYS A 122 8.50 9.19 3.87
N PHE A 123 7.85 10.08 4.61
CA PHE A 123 6.50 9.87 5.11
C PHE A 123 5.55 10.86 4.43
N TYR A 124 4.74 10.37 3.51
CA TYR A 124 3.73 11.17 2.81
C TYR A 124 2.42 11.15 3.57
N VAL A 125 2.16 12.21 4.30
CA VAL A 125 0.93 12.40 5.08
C VAL A 125 -0.16 12.93 4.15
N PHE A 126 -1.31 12.29 4.14
CA PHE A 126 -2.44 12.68 3.30
C PHE A 126 -3.72 12.98 4.10
N ASP A 127 -3.75 12.72 5.42
CA ASP A 127 -4.89 13.07 6.26
C ASP A 127 -4.48 13.38 7.71
N ILE A 128 -5.32 14.15 8.42
CA ILE A 128 -5.23 14.45 9.85
C ILE A 128 -6.56 14.13 10.51
N LEU A 129 -6.54 13.28 11.53
CA LEU A 129 -7.73 12.65 12.08
C LEU A 129 -8.10 13.18 13.45
N TRP A 130 -7.12 13.71 14.16
CA TRP A 130 -7.28 14.29 15.49
C TRP A 130 -6.21 15.37 15.69
N LEU A 131 -6.58 16.48 16.34
CA LEU A 131 -5.66 17.58 16.63
C LEU A 131 -6.05 18.27 17.93
N ASP A 132 -5.10 18.44 18.86
CA ASP A 132 -5.20 19.24 20.10
C ASP A 132 -6.49 19.05 20.91
N GLY A 133 -7.02 17.82 21.02
CA GLY A 133 -8.20 17.48 21.83
C GLY A 133 -9.49 17.29 21.02
N TYR A 134 -9.42 17.37 19.70
CA TYR A 134 -10.59 17.28 18.83
C TYR A 134 -10.42 16.24 17.73
N SER A 135 -11.42 15.37 17.57
CA SER A 135 -11.55 14.52 16.39
C SER A 135 -11.93 15.36 15.18
N LEU A 136 -11.28 15.08 14.06
CA LEU A 136 -11.58 15.69 12.76
C LEU A 136 -12.27 14.68 11.82
N MET A 137 -12.57 13.49 12.28
CA MET A 137 -13.10 12.42 11.42
C MET A 137 -14.50 12.72 10.85
N ASP A 138 -15.28 13.53 11.57
CA ASP A 138 -16.60 14.02 11.12
C ASP A 138 -16.49 15.36 10.35
N VAL A 139 -15.29 15.80 10.01
CA VAL A 139 -15.01 17.00 9.19
C VAL A 139 -14.71 16.53 7.76
N THR A 140 -15.08 17.32 6.74
CA THR A 140 -14.85 16.95 5.33
C THR A 140 -13.37 16.80 5.01
N LEU A 141 -13.02 15.96 4.03
CA LEU A 141 -11.63 15.75 3.60
C LEU A 141 -10.96 17.08 3.21
N MET A 142 -11.66 17.94 2.49
CA MET A 142 -11.12 19.23 2.07
C MET A 142 -10.69 20.07 3.28
N GLU A 143 -11.55 20.16 4.30
CA GLU A 143 -11.25 20.91 5.52
C GLU A 143 -10.15 20.26 6.35
N ARG A 144 -10.12 18.92 6.47
CA ARG A 144 -9.03 18.21 7.14
C ARG A 144 -7.69 18.48 6.45
N ARG A 145 -7.66 18.54 5.12
CA ARG A 145 -6.45 18.87 4.36
C ARG A 145 -5.97 20.29 4.58
N GLU A 146 -6.88 21.27 4.68
CA GLU A 146 -6.52 22.65 5.04
C GLU A 146 -5.88 22.70 6.43
N ILE A 147 -6.46 21.97 7.40
CA ILE A 147 -5.91 21.85 8.75
C ILE A 147 -4.54 21.18 8.71
N LEU A 148 -4.38 20.08 7.96
CA LEU A 148 -3.12 19.37 7.78
C LEU A 148 -2.02 20.31 7.24
N ILE A 149 -2.30 21.02 6.15
CA ILE A 149 -1.36 21.95 5.50
C ILE A 149 -0.93 23.07 6.47
N SER A 150 -1.84 23.56 7.30
CA SER A 150 -1.52 24.59 8.27
C SER A 150 -0.87 24.08 9.56
N THR A 151 -0.92 22.76 9.82
CA THR A 151 -0.36 22.13 11.01
C THR A 151 1.06 21.64 10.81
N LEU A 152 1.35 20.98 9.67
CA LEU A 152 2.66 20.40 9.42
C LEU A 152 3.63 21.41 8.81
N PRO A 153 4.82 21.60 9.41
CA PRO A 153 5.87 22.41 8.82
C PRO A 153 6.52 21.68 7.64
N THR A 154 7.24 22.41 6.82
CA THR A 154 8.15 21.84 5.81
C THR A 154 9.24 21.01 6.51
N HIS A 155 9.42 19.76 6.09
CA HIS A 155 10.40 18.86 6.70
C HIS A 155 11.04 17.97 5.62
N PRO A 156 12.33 17.60 5.73
CA PRO A 156 13.01 16.77 4.73
C PRO A 156 12.46 15.33 4.63
N ILE A 157 11.92 14.77 5.72
CA ILE A 157 11.40 13.39 5.78
C ILE A 157 9.87 13.37 5.71
N ILE A 158 9.19 14.37 6.27
CA ILE A 158 7.73 14.41 6.38
C ILE A 158 7.16 15.34 5.30
N HIS A 159 6.39 14.79 4.40
CA HIS A 159 5.80 15.51 3.28
C HIS A 159 4.27 15.40 3.32
N ILE A 160 3.59 16.46 2.90
CA ILE A 160 2.15 16.40 2.67
C ILE A 160 1.93 15.85 1.25
N SER A 161 1.18 14.76 1.12
CA SER A 161 0.77 14.25 -0.19
C SER A 161 -0.05 15.32 -0.90
N GLN A 162 0.38 15.72 -2.09
CA GLN A 162 -0.30 16.77 -2.85
C GLN A 162 -1.59 16.25 -3.48
N THR A 163 -2.60 17.11 -3.52
CA THR A 163 -3.83 16.88 -4.28
C THR A 163 -3.84 17.73 -5.52
N PHE A 164 -4.40 17.17 -6.58
CA PHE A 164 -4.49 17.81 -7.88
C PHE A 164 -5.97 17.97 -8.26
N SER A 165 -6.35 19.22 -8.60
CA SER A 165 -7.64 19.55 -9.16
C SER A 165 -7.53 19.53 -10.68
N THR A 166 -7.54 18.33 -11.25
CA THR A 166 -7.50 18.05 -12.68
C THR A 166 -8.48 16.93 -12.97
N THR A 167 -8.62 16.52 -14.21
CA THR A 167 -9.40 15.32 -14.55
C THR A 167 -8.66 14.06 -14.08
N GLY A 168 -9.42 13.07 -13.60
CA GLY A 168 -8.83 11.82 -13.14
C GLY A 168 -8.14 11.04 -14.27
N THR A 169 -8.68 11.15 -15.49
CA THR A 169 -8.12 10.52 -16.69
C THR A 169 -6.75 11.11 -17.02
N GLU A 170 -6.61 12.44 -17.07
CA GLU A 170 -5.32 13.11 -17.34
C GLU A 170 -4.30 12.79 -16.24
N PHE A 171 -4.72 12.85 -14.98
CA PHE A 171 -3.82 12.56 -13.86
C PHE A 171 -3.35 11.10 -13.86
N PHE A 172 -4.25 10.17 -14.21
CA PHE A 172 -3.91 8.76 -14.35
C PHE A 172 -2.93 8.50 -15.49
N ASP A 173 -3.10 9.15 -16.63
CA ASP A 173 -2.18 9.03 -17.77
C ASP A 173 -0.81 9.62 -17.44
N ALA A 174 -0.76 10.74 -16.71
CA ALA A 174 0.48 11.29 -16.20
C ALA A 174 1.17 10.30 -15.23
N ALA A 175 0.44 9.73 -14.28
CA ALA A 175 0.95 8.72 -13.34
C ALA A 175 1.52 7.48 -14.07
N LYS A 176 0.85 7.02 -15.14
CA LYS A 176 1.36 5.92 -16.00
C LYS A 176 2.68 6.27 -16.66
N LYS A 177 2.77 7.47 -17.27
CA LYS A 177 4.00 7.94 -17.92
C LYS A 177 5.17 8.04 -16.93
N MET A 178 4.89 8.45 -15.69
CA MET A 178 5.85 8.54 -14.60
C MET A 178 6.12 7.19 -13.91
N LYS A 179 5.53 6.10 -14.37
CA LYS A 179 5.69 4.74 -13.81
C LYS A 179 5.26 4.63 -12.33
N LEU A 180 4.35 5.48 -11.87
CA LEU A 180 3.78 5.40 -10.53
C LEU A 180 2.89 4.16 -10.38
N GLU A 181 2.65 3.71 -9.14
CA GLU A 181 1.76 2.55 -8.86
C GLU A 181 0.32 2.79 -9.32
N GLY A 182 -0.10 4.04 -9.34
CA GLY A 182 -1.43 4.48 -9.73
C GLY A 182 -1.81 5.79 -9.07
N ILE A 183 -3.11 6.01 -8.97
CA ILE A 183 -3.68 7.20 -8.33
C ILE A 183 -4.70 6.82 -7.26
N MET A 184 -4.91 7.75 -6.33
CA MET A 184 -6.03 7.76 -5.40
C MET A 184 -7.01 8.84 -5.84
N ALA A 185 -8.31 8.52 -5.87
CA ALA A 185 -9.38 9.48 -6.02
C ALA A 185 -10.16 9.52 -4.69
N LYS A 186 -10.32 10.70 -4.11
CA LYS A 186 -11.01 10.90 -2.83
C LYS A 186 -12.06 11.98 -2.99
N LYS A 187 -13.28 11.70 -2.53
CA LYS A 187 -14.35 12.68 -2.55
C LYS A 187 -14.05 13.83 -1.58
N ALA A 188 -14.13 15.07 -2.05
CA ALA A 188 -13.71 16.25 -1.29
C ALA A 188 -14.52 16.46 0.00
N ASP A 189 -15.79 16.07 -0.01
CA ASP A 189 -16.73 16.14 1.12
C ASP A 189 -16.76 14.89 1.98
N SER A 190 -15.93 13.86 1.68
CA SER A 190 -15.93 12.59 2.41
C SER A 190 -15.50 12.75 3.86
N LEU A 191 -16.18 12.02 4.75
CA LEU A 191 -15.79 11.86 6.13
C LEU A 191 -14.77 10.73 6.29
N TYR A 192 -14.11 10.67 7.43
CA TYR A 192 -13.18 9.57 7.72
C TYR A 192 -13.82 8.53 8.62
N ILE A 193 -14.08 7.33 8.11
CA ILE A 193 -14.73 6.24 8.84
C ILE A 193 -13.68 5.16 9.16
N PRO A 194 -13.13 5.13 10.39
CA PRO A 194 -12.09 4.18 10.77
C PRO A 194 -12.48 2.73 10.50
N GLY A 195 -11.53 1.94 10.01
CA GLY A 195 -11.68 0.50 9.76
C GLY A 195 -12.61 0.13 8.60
N SER A 196 -13.36 1.08 8.05
CA SER A 196 -14.29 0.81 6.96
C SER A 196 -13.60 0.84 5.57
N ARG A 197 -14.21 0.14 4.61
CA ARG A 197 -13.87 0.29 3.20
C ARG A 197 -14.86 1.25 2.55
N SER A 198 -14.36 2.40 2.12
CA SER A 198 -15.19 3.45 1.54
C SER A 198 -15.27 3.36 0.03
N LYS A 199 -16.42 3.76 -0.53
CA LYS A 199 -16.60 4.05 -1.97
C LYS A 199 -16.27 5.52 -2.30
N GLU A 200 -16.05 6.36 -1.30
CA GLU A 200 -15.66 7.76 -1.44
C GLU A 200 -14.13 7.92 -1.52
N TRP A 201 -13.39 6.85 -1.22
CA TRP A 201 -11.96 6.72 -1.47
C TRP A 201 -11.72 5.57 -2.43
N LEU A 202 -11.22 5.89 -3.61
CA LEU A 202 -10.97 4.93 -4.67
C LEU A 202 -9.49 4.88 -4.99
N LYS A 203 -9.03 3.70 -5.39
CA LYS A 203 -7.68 3.51 -5.91
C LYS A 203 -7.73 2.95 -7.31
N ILE A 204 -6.99 3.56 -8.22
CA ILE A 204 -6.86 3.16 -9.62
C ILE A 204 -5.39 2.79 -9.84
N LYS A 205 -5.13 1.52 -10.16
CA LYS A 205 -3.76 1.03 -10.35
C LYS A 205 -3.33 1.21 -11.78
N ALA A 206 -2.17 1.86 -11.98
CA ALA A 206 -1.49 1.97 -13.27
C ALA A 206 -0.68 0.69 -13.61
N ALA A 207 -0.74 -0.34 -12.74
CA ALA A 207 0.07 -1.53 -12.84
C ALA A 207 -0.04 -2.19 -14.22
N LYS A 208 1.09 -2.49 -14.81
CA LYS A 208 1.19 -3.39 -15.97
C LYS A 208 0.62 -4.74 -15.55
N ARG A 209 -0.44 -5.19 -16.19
CA ARG A 209 -0.82 -6.60 -16.14
C ARG A 209 0.25 -7.34 -16.92
N HIS A 210 0.93 -8.27 -16.28
CA HIS A 210 1.80 -9.20 -16.97
C HIS A 210 1.04 -10.52 -17.10
N GLU A 211 0.90 -10.98 -18.31
CA GLU A 211 0.45 -12.33 -18.57
C GLU A 211 1.61 -13.28 -18.29
N VAL A 212 1.34 -14.31 -17.51
CA VAL A 212 2.32 -15.35 -17.19
C VAL A 212 1.75 -16.71 -17.52
N VAL A 213 2.59 -17.59 -18.02
CA VAL A 213 2.20 -18.96 -18.32
C VAL A 213 2.32 -19.82 -17.07
N ILE A 214 1.31 -20.60 -16.76
CA ILE A 214 1.31 -21.52 -15.63
C ILE A 214 1.99 -22.84 -16.09
N GLY A 215 3.18 -23.10 -15.59
CA GLY A 215 3.96 -24.30 -15.88
C GLY A 215 3.79 -25.42 -14.85
N GLY A 216 3.16 -25.14 -13.71
CA GLY A 216 2.93 -26.12 -12.65
C GLY A 216 2.32 -25.51 -11.41
N TYR A 217 2.10 -26.34 -10.40
CA TYR A 217 1.72 -25.90 -9.07
C TYR A 217 2.41 -26.73 -7.99
N THR A 218 2.48 -26.18 -6.80
CA THR A 218 3.04 -26.85 -5.62
C THR A 218 1.95 -27.20 -4.62
N GLN A 219 2.15 -28.30 -3.90
CA GLN A 219 1.36 -28.68 -2.73
C GLN A 219 2.29 -28.82 -1.54
N ASN A 220 2.09 -27.99 -0.51
CA ASN A 220 2.84 -28.10 0.74
C ASN A 220 2.33 -29.28 1.56
N GLU A 221 3.23 -30.00 2.20
CA GLU A 221 2.88 -31.07 3.11
C GLU A 221 1.95 -30.57 4.23
N GLY A 222 0.87 -31.31 4.50
CA GLY A 222 -0.14 -30.95 5.51
C GLY A 222 -1.07 -29.78 5.15
N SER A 223 -0.97 -29.20 3.96
CA SER A 223 -1.84 -28.10 3.54
C SER A 223 -3.22 -28.61 3.10
N PRO A 224 -4.33 -28.06 3.63
CA PRO A 224 -5.69 -28.41 3.20
C PRO A 224 -6.10 -27.78 1.87
N LYS A 225 -5.29 -26.90 1.30
CA LYS A 225 -5.57 -26.20 0.04
C LYS A 225 -5.45 -27.15 -1.16
N HIS A 226 -6.16 -26.88 -2.24
CA HIS A 226 -6.05 -27.63 -3.48
C HIS A 226 -4.67 -27.50 -4.14
N PHE A 227 -4.02 -26.35 -3.99
CA PHE A 227 -2.61 -26.11 -4.28
C PHE A 227 -2.08 -25.00 -3.35
N SER A 228 -0.78 -24.98 -3.12
CA SER A 228 -0.14 -24.00 -2.26
C SER A 228 0.38 -22.78 -3.03
N ALA A 229 0.90 -22.99 -4.23
CA ALA A 229 1.33 -21.92 -5.12
C ALA A 229 1.34 -22.39 -6.59
N LEU A 230 1.14 -21.44 -7.50
CA LEU A 230 1.36 -21.63 -8.94
C LEU A 230 2.84 -21.36 -9.27
N LEU A 231 3.37 -22.08 -10.22
CA LEU A 231 4.68 -21.86 -10.82
C LEU A 231 4.47 -21.11 -12.14
N ALA A 232 4.87 -19.85 -12.16
CA ALA A 232 4.68 -18.93 -13.27
C ALA A 232 5.96 -18.74 -14.08
N GLY A 233 5.81 -18.55 -15.38
CA GLY A 233 6.91 -18.25 -16.29
C GLY A 233 6.49 -17.38 -17.45
N VAL A 234 7.47 -16.89 -18.19
CA VAL A 234 7.29 -16.16 -19.44
C VAL A 234 8.09 -16.83 -20.55
N TYR A 235 7.62 -16.70 -21.80
CA TYR A 235 8.38 -17.19 -22.93
C TYR A 235 9.47 -16.19 -23.32
N GLU A 236 10.72 -16.69 -23.36
CA GLU A 236 11.86 -15.99 -23.93
C GLU A 236 12.41 -16.84 -25.08
N LYS A 237 12.41 -16.33 -26.31
CA LYS A 237 12.89 -17.06 -27.50
C LYS A 237 12.33 -18.50 -27.59
N ASN A 238 11.02 -18.66 -27.45
CA ASN A 238 10.29 -19.95 -27.43
C ASN A 238 10.65 -20.93 -26.30
N LYS A 239 11.35 -20.50 -25.27
CA LYS A 239 11.65 -21.29 -24.08
C LYS A 239 10.92 -20.68 -22.88
N LEU A 240 10.27 -21.52 -22.07
CA LEU A 240 9.57 -21.07 -20.88
C LEU A 240 10.57 -20.86 -19.74
N VAL A 241 10.75 -19.59 -19.33
CA VAL A 241 11.63 -19.20 -18.24
C VAL A 241 10.79 -19.02 -16.97
N TYR A 242 11.19 -19.71 -15.90
CA TYR A 242 10.54 -19.57 -14.60
C TYR A 242 10.74 -18.16 -14.03
N THR A 243 9.66 -17.50 -13.61
CA THR A 243 9.70 -16.13 -13.04
C THR A 243 9.34 -16.08 -11.57
N GLY A 244 8.62 -17.06 -11.03
CA GLY A 244 8.32 -17.07 -9.60
C GLY A 244 7.12 -17.92 -9.20
N LYS A 245 6.87 -17.95 -7.87
CA LYS A 245 5.73 -18.60 -7.24
C LYS A 245 4.64 -17.60 -6.88
N ILE A 246 3.38 -17.90 -7.19
CA ILE A 246 2.20 -17.12 -6.80
C ILE A 246 1.41 -17.95 -5.79
N GLY A 247 1.53 -17.64 -4.50
CA GLY A 247 0.94 -18.43 -3.41
C GLY A 247 -0.24 -17.76 -2.69
N THR A 248 -0.69 -16.59 -3.14
CA THR A 248 -1.75 -15.80 -2.50
C THR A 248 -2.72 -15.24 -3.54
N GLY A 249 -3.90 -14.79 -3.09
CA GLY A 249 -4.90 -14.18 -3.97
C GLY A 249 -5.94 -15.16 -4.51
N PHE A 250 -5.92 -16.44 -4.11
CA PHE A 250 -6.85 -17.45 -4.57
C PHE A 250 -7.88 -17.79 -3.49
N SER A 251 -9.18 -17.61 -3.78
CA SER A 251 -10.25 -18.17 -2.95
C SER A 251 -10.33 -19.69 -3.13
N GLU A 252 -10.99 -20.38 -2.20
CA GLU A 252 -11.19 -21.83 -2.31
C GLU A 252 -11.96 -22.22 -3.59
N GLN A 253 -13.00 -21.46 -3.92
CA GLN A 253 -13.77 -21.67 -5.14
C GLN A 253 -12.89 -21.49 -6.38
N MET A 254 -12.05 -20.43 -6.43
CA MET A 254 -11.13 -20.20 -7.53
C MET A 254 -10.13 -21.37 -7.66
N GLN A 255 -9.60 -21.88 -6.54
CA GLN A 255 -8.71 -23.04 -6.57
C GLN A 255 -9.41 -24.27 -7.13
N LYS A 256 -10.67 -24.56 -6.76
CA LYS A 256 -11.47 -25.66 -7.29
C LYS A 256 -11.67 -25.56 -8.81
N GLU A 257 -11.97 -24.35 -9.30
CA GLU A 257 -12.16 -24.10 -10.73
C GLU A 257 -10.83 -24.26 -11.51
N MET A 258 -9.73 -23.73 -10.95
CA MET A 258 -8.39 -23.88 -11.55
C MET A 258 -7.98 -25.35 -11.61
N MET A 259 -8.22 -26.13 -10.57
CA MET A 259 -7.90 -27.57 -10.56
C MET A 259 -8.65 -28.34 -11.64
N LYS A 260 -9.89 -27.96 -11.98
CA LYS A 260 -10.60 -28.56 -13.13
C LYS A 260 -9.87 -28.30 -14.45
N LYS A 261 -9.31 -27.10 -14.62
CA LYS A 261 -8.51 -26.72 -15.80
C LYS A 261 -7.13 -27.38 -15.81
N PHE A 262 -6.54 -27.65 -14.63
CA PHE A 262 -5.21 -28.25 -14.51
C PHE A 262 -5.22 -29.75 -14.81
N LYS A 263 -6.23 -30.50 -14.36
CA LYS A 263 -6.33 -31.95 -14.52
C LYS A 263 -5.93 -32.48 -15.92
N PRO A 264 -6.50 -31.95 -17.04
CA PRO A 264 -6.17 -32.42 -18.39
C PRO A 264 -4.78 -32.00 -18.86
N LEU A 265 -4.12 -31.09 -18.15
CA LEU A 265 -2.82 -30.53 -18.52
C LEU A 265 -1.65 -31.15 -17.72
N ILE A 266 -1.92 -32.02 -16.76
CA ILE A 266 -0.88 -32.66 -15.94
C ILE A 266 0.08 -33.41 -16.81
N THR A 267 1.36 -33.22 -16.57
CA THR A 267 2.47 -33.90 -17.30
C THR A 267 3.59 -34.29 -16.33
N LYS A 268 4.42 -35.25 -16.73
CA LYS A 268 5.62 -35.61 -15.97
C LYS A 268 6.83 -34.74 -16.32
N THR A 269 6.75 -34.00 -17.41
CA THR A 269 7.86 -33.18 -17.92
C THR A 269 7.81 -31.79 -17.36
N ASN A 270 8.93 -31.33 -16.78
CA ASN A 270 9.11 -29.93 -16.40
C ASN A 270 9.07 -29.03 -17.65
N PRO A 271 8.16 -28.05 -17.75
CA PRO A 271 8.05 -27.18 -18.91
C PRO A 271 9.05 -26.02 -18.92
N PHE A 272 9.72 -25.75 -17.80
CA PHE A 272 10.70 -24.65 -17.68
C PHE A 272 12.08 -25.09 -18.16
N ILE A 273 12.90 -24.14 -18.60
CA ILE A 273 14.29 -24.42 -19.04
C ILE A 273 15.10 -25.05 -17.90
N PHE A 274 14.91 -24.54 -16.68
CA PHE A 274 15.54 -25.05 -15.48
C PHE A 274 14.47 -25.45 -14.47
N GLU A 275 14.70 -26.51 -13.72
CA GLU A 275 13.80 -26.92 -12.65
C GLU A 275 13.91 -25.91 -11.48
N PRO A 276 12.79 -25.24 -11.11
CA PRO A 276 12.81 -24.29 -10.01
C PRO A 276 12.94 -25.04 -8.67
N ASP A 277 13.86 -24.60 -7.81
CA ASP A 277 13.92 -25.06 -6.42
C ASP A 277 12.74 -24.48 -5.61
N VAL A 278 11.67 -25.24 -5.52
CA VAL A 278 10.44 -24.85 -4.84
C VAL A 278 10.55 -24.89 -3.31
N ASN A 279 11.55 -25.60 -2.79
CA ASN A 279 11.80 -25.77 -1.36
C ASN A 279 12.89 -24.84 -0.82
N LYS A 280 13.42 -23.94 -1.67
CA LYS A 280 14.46 -23.00 -1.27
C LYS A 280 13.99 -22.13 -0.10
N PRO A 281 14.77 -22.06 1.00
CA PRO A 281 14.51 -21.14 2.08
C PRO A 281 14.45 -19.69 1.58
N SER A 282 13.56 -18.90 2.17
CA SER A 282 13.51 -17.46 1.93
C SER A 282 13.65 -16.71 3.25
N ARG A 283 14.01 -15.43 3.20
CA ARG A 283 14.08 -14.57 4.37
C ARG A 283 12.78 -14.58 5.18
N PHE A 284 11.63 -14.69 4.52
CA PHE A 284 10.32 -14.73 5.16
C PHE A 284 9.89 -16.12 5.62
N ARG A 285 10.58 -17.16 5.14
CA ARG A 285 10.38 -18.57 5.51
C ARG A 285 11.73 -19.27 5.50
N PRO A 286 12.52 -19.15 6.59
CA PRO A 286 13.81 -19.81 6.72
C PRO A 286 13.70 -21.35 6.67
N GLN A 287 12.54 -21.88 7.10
CA GLN A 287 12.19 -23.29 7.06
C GLN A 287 10.85 -23.43 6.35
N PRO A 288 10.81 -23.47 5.01
CA PRO A 288 9.57 -23.69 4.29
C PRO A 288 9.08 -25.13 4.50
N PRO A 289 7.74 -25.34 4.58
CA PRO A 289 7.21 -26.69 4.56
C PRO A 289 7.60 -27.35 3.23
N ARG A 290 7.90 -28.66 3.30
CA ARG A 290 8.24 -29.44 2.10
C ARG A 290 7.07 -29.40 1.11
N ALA A 291 7.37 -29.09 -0.13
CA ALA A 291 6.38 -28.97 -1.19
C ALA A 291 6.70 -29.97 -2.30
N THR A 292 5.66 -30.63 -2.80
CA THR A 292 5.70 -31.41 -4.03
C THR A 292 5.27 -30.57 -5.22
N VAL A 293 5.80 -30.88 -6.40
CA VAL A 293 5.48 -30.18 -7.66
C VAL A 293 4.63 -31.07 -8.54
N THR A 294 3.61 -30.48 -9.13
CA THR A 294 2.87 -31.07 -10.26
C THR A 294 3.07 -30.19 -11.48
N TRP A 295 3.67 -30.72 -12.52
CA TRP A 295 3.90 -30.00 -13.78
C TRP A 295 2.67 -29.96 -14.65
N LEU A 296 2.52 -28.88 -15.41
CA LEU A 296 1.43 -28.67 -16.36
C LEU A 296 1.99 -28.39 -17.76
N LYS A 297 1.32 -28.90 -18.79
CA LYS A 297 1.56 -28.44 -20.16
C LYS A 297 1.28 -26.94 -20.21
N PRO A 298 2.20 -26.07 -20.68
CA PRO A 298 2.12 -24.61 -20.59
C PRO A 298 1.11 -24.03 -21.60
N LYS A 299 -0.20 -24.26 -21.36
CA LYS A 299 -1.32 -23.82 -22.20
C LYS A 299 -2.24 -22.79 -21.51
N LEU A 300 -1.99 -22.50 -20.22
CA LEU A 300 -2.79 -21.54 -19.45
C LEU A 300 -1.97 -20.28 -19.19
N ILE A 301 -2.60 -19.13 -19.45
CA ILE A 301 -2.07 -17.79 -19.24
C ILE A 301 -2.95 -17.08 -18.20
#